data_e99dd443345bbc1aa2eccdb6917eff0f
#
_entry.id   e99dd443345bbc1aa2eccdb6917eff0f
#
_cell.length_a   1.000
_cell.length_b   1.000
_cell.length_c   1.000
_cell.angle_alpha   90.00
_cell.angle_beta   90.00
_cell.angle_gamma   90.00
#
_symmetry.space_group_name_H-M   'P 1'
#
loop_
_entity.id
_entity.type
_entity.pdbx_description
1 polymer ?
#
loop_
_entity_poly.entity_id
_entity_poly.type
_entity_poly.pdbx_seq_one_letter_code
_entity_poly.pdbx_strand_id
1 'polypeptide(L)'
;MLFRSAMASLQKGGSGTRWFIEGDIKGFFDNINHDVLIGILGERINDERFLRLIRKFLKAGYLEQWEYKNSYIGTPQGGIISPILANVYLDKLDKFMLRYIETFNKGKARQRNPEYKRVASRKDKRVKKLKNEQDEQKKNILRLEIASLHREMQQLPATLDMDEDFKRMKYVRYADDFLICVIGSKADCLKAKEDIKIFLQEQLKLQLSDEKTLITNAHDTAKFLGFEVTVRSTNKTKKDYRGIPIRSLDHKVVLLLPFEAMRKKLLDYNAMRIIVRNGKEVWESTSRPYLRSNDDLEILNRYNSEIRGIYNYYCIANNVNILNSFYGVMKESMYKTFSSKYESTVRKIVNKYCKDKIFTVRYQNKKGEWLERTLYHGGFRQDKEARIDNAHIMPSYYGMESTSLMARLKAHKCEYCGAEDNLKMIHVRKLKDLKGKEPWEKLMIARQRKTIAVCEKCYNNIHGKK
;
A
#
# COMPACT_ATOMS: atom_id res chain seq x y z
N MET A 1 -7.37 -6.91 1.97
CA MET A 1 -6.36 -6.52 0.96
C MET A 1 -5.15 -5.95 1.69
N LEU A 2 -3.91 -6.26 1.28
CA LEU A 2 -2.74 -5.66 1.89
C LEU A 2 -2.67 -4.17 1.50
N PHE A 3 -2.22 -3.30 2.42
CA PHE A 3 -2.11 -1.85 2.22
C PHE A 3 -1.45 -1.46 0.88
N ARG A 4 -0.26 -2.04 0.59
CA ARG A 4 0.47 -1.76 -0.66
C ARG A 4 -0.29 -2.23 -1.91
N SER A 5 -1.01 -3.34 -1.81
CA SER A 5 -1.86 -3.85 -2.89
C SER A 5 -3.03 -2.93 -3.20
N ALA A 6 -3.66 -2.35 -2.17
CA ALA A 6 -4.72 -1.35 -2.33
C ALA A 6 -4.20 -0.13 -3.11
N MET A 7 -3.04 0.40 -2.71
CA MET A 7 -2.41 1.56 -3.33
C MET A 7 -1.93 1.29 -4.76
N ALA A 8 -1.32 0.12 -5.02
CA ALA A 8 -0.92 -0.29 -6.36
C ALA A 8 -2.13 -0.44 -7.29
N SER A 9 -3.23 -0.98 -6.77
CA SER A 9 -4.49 -1.10 -7.50
C SER A 9 -5.01 0.27 -7.94
N LEU A 10 -5.00 1.28 -7.06
CA LEU A 10 -5.40 2.65 -7.42
C LEU A 10 -4.57 3.20 -8.59
N GLN A 11 -3.25 3.07 -8.54
CA GLN A 11 -2.37 3.59 -9.59
C GLN A 11 -2.54 2.90 -10.94
N LYS A 12 -2.84 1.59 -10.98
CA LYS A 12 -3.05 0.85 -12.22
C LYS A 12 -4.40 1.13 -12.87
N GLY A 13 -5.45 1.14 -12.08
CA GLY A 13 -6.81 1.18 -12.62
C GLY A 13 -7.49 2.55 -12.56
N GLY A 14 -6.87 3.53 -11.92
CA GLY A 14 -7.42 4.89 -11.78
C GLY A 14 -7.08 5.84 -12.92
N SER A 15 -6.43 5.37 -14.00
CA SER A 15 -6.08 6.26 -15.13
C SER A 15 -7.31 6.90 -15.74
N GLY A 16 -7.27 8.22 -15.86
CA GLY A 16 -8.36 9.02 -16.43
C GLY A 16 -9.53 9.27 -15.48
N THR A 17 -9.41 8.97 -14.19
CA THR A 17 -10.37 9.33 -13.15
C THR A 17 -10.66 10.83 -13.17
N ARG A 18 -11.93 11.19 -12.99
CA ARG A 18 -12.42 12.58 -12.91
C ARG A 18 -12.86 12.95 -11.51
N TRP A 19 -13.35 11.99 -10.76
CA TRP A 19 -13.84 12.19 -9.41
C TRP A 19 -13.36 11.09 -8.50
N PHE A 20 -13.07 11.44 -7.26
CA PHE A 20 -12.89 10.52 -6.17
C PHE A 20 -14.09 10.60 -5.23
N ILE A 21 -14.56 9.45 -4.75
CA ILE A 21 -15.47 9.38 -3.60
C ILE A 21 -14.64 8.80 -2.46
N GLU A 22 -14.33 9.63 -1.48
CA GLU A 22 -13.67 9.26 -0.23
C GLU A 22 -14.74 8.77 0.73
N GLY A 23 -14.69 7.52 1.17
CA GLY A 23 -15.71 6.95 2.02
C GLY A 23 -15.14 6.50 3.37
N ASP A 24 -15.86 6.89 4.43
CA ASP A 24 -15.57 6.52 5.81
C ASP A 24 -16.86 6.03 6.48
N ILE A 25 -16.81 4.92 7.17
CA ILE A 25 -17.94 4.35 7.91
C ILE A 25 -17.87 4.83 9.36
N LYS A 26 -18.94 5.50 9.82
CA LYS A 26 -18.98 6.09 11.15
C LYS A 26 -18.85 5.05 12.24
N GLY A 27 -17.75 5.13 13.03
CA GLY A 27 -17.53 4.25 14.18
C GLY A 27 -17.68 2.76 13.83
N PHE A 28 -17.09 2.31 12.73
CA PHE A 28 -17.32 1.00 12.16
C PHE A 28 -17.20 -0.14 13.18
N PHE A 29 -16.09 -0.22 13.89
CA PHE A 29 -15.85 -1.29 14.88
C PHE A 29 -16.86 -1.27 16.03
N ASP A 30 -17.32 -0.10 16.42
CA ASP A 30 -18.26 0.09 17.52
C ASP A 30 -19.72 -0.19 17.11
N ASN A 31 -20.01 -0.16 15.78
CA ASN A 31 -21.35 -0.29 15.24
C ASN A 31 -21.60 -1.61 14.47
N ILE A 32 -20.68 -2.56 14.50
CA ILE A 32 -20.91 -3.90 13.90
C ILE A 32 -22.08 -4.57 14.60
N ASN A 33 -23.16 -4.84 13.87
CA ASN A 33 -24.32 -5.54 14.39
C ASN A 33 -24.03 -7.03 14.52
N HIS A 34 -24.11 -7.58 15.73
CA HIS A 34 -23.80 -8.99 16.03
C HIS A 34 -24.70 -9.98 15.28
N ASP A 35 -25.99 -9.70 15.16
CA ASP A 35 -26.92 -10.60 14.49
C ASP A 35 -26.69 -10.65 12.99
N VAL A 36 -26.43 -9.49 12.36
CA VAL A 36 -26.06 -9.42 10.95
C VAL A 36 -24.74 -10.18 10.71
N LEU A 37 -23.73 -9.99 11.58
CA LEU A 37 -22.44 -10.68 11.47
C LEU A 37 -22.59 -12.20 11.57
N ILE A 38 -23.36 -12.67 12.56
CA ILE A 38 -23.61 -14.10 12.74
C ILE A 38 -24.40 -14.67 11.55
N GLY A 39 -25.36 -13.92 11.01
CA GLY A 39 -26.08 -14.28 9.77
C GLY A 39 -25.14 -14.45 8.58
N ILE A 40 -24.21 -13.49 8.37
CA ILE A 40 -23.20 -13.54 7.31
C ILE A 40 -22.28 -14.76 7.46
N LEU A 41 -21.86 -15.08 8.69
CA LEU A 41 -21.05 -16.26 8.99
C LEU A 41 -21.83 -17.55 8.72
N GLY A 42 -23.13 -17.60 9.10
CA GLY A 42 -24.01 -18.72 8.91
C GLY A 42 -24.29 -19.09 7.44
N GLU A 43 -24.09 -18.15 6.49
CA GLU A 43 -24.18 -18.47 5.06
C GLU A 43 -23.15 -19.50 4.59
N ARG A 44 -22.04 -19.66 5.33
CA ARG A 44 -20.94 -20.58 4.98
C ARG A 44 -20.57 -21.58 6.05
N ILE A 45 -20.98 -21.35 7.28
CA ILE A 45 -20.64 -22.16 8.44
C ILE A 45 -21.91 -22.73 9.05
N ASN A 46 -22.16 -24.03 8.82
CA ASN A 46 -23.34 -24.73 9.33
C ASN A 46 -23.15 -25.29 10.77
N ASP A 47 -22.05 -24.90 11.46
CA ASP A 47 -21.79 -25.33 12.83
C ASP A 47 -22.36 -24.31 13.83
N GLU A 48 -23.52 -24.58 14.37
CA GLU A 48 -24.16 -23.73 15.39
C GLU A 48 -23.34 -23.59 16.68
N ARG A 49 -22.52 -24.60 17.06
CA ARG A 49 -21.68 -24.53 18.26
C ARG A 49 -20.61 -23.48 18.05
N PHE A 50 -20.03 -23.45 16.85
CA PHE A 50 -19.05 -22.43 16.47
C PHE A 50 -19.68 -21.03 16.40
N LEU A 51 -20.85 -20.87 15.78
CA LEU A 51 -21.55 -19.59 15.71
C LEU A 51 -21.92 -19.06 17.11
N ARG A 52 -22.38 -19.96 18.00
CA ARG A 52 -22.61 -19.61 19.42
C ARG A 52 -21.34 -19.19 20.15
N LEU A 53 -20.19 -19.82 19.85
CA LEU A 53 -18.91 -19.43 20.42
C LEU A 53 -18.51 -18.02 19.97
N ILE A 54 -18.61 -17.72 18.67
CA ILE A 54 -18.34 -16.35 18.16
C ILE A 54 -19.27 -15.34 18.82
N ARG A 55 -20.57 -15.65 18.97
CA ARG A 55 -21.52 -14.76 19.67
C ARG A 55 -21.12 -14.51 21.13
N LYS A 56 -20.59 -15.52 21.82
CA LYS A 56 -20.06 -15.35 23.18
C LYS A 56 -18.84 -14.43 23.19
N PHE A 57 -17.89 -14.56 22.24
CA PHE A 57 -16.77 -13.65 22.13
C PHE A 57 -17.18 -12.20 21.87
N LEU A 58 -18.18 -11.99 21.00
CA LEU A 58 -18.71 -10.66 20.71
C LEU A 58 -19.35 -10.01 21.95
N LYS A 59 -20.04 -10.81 22.78
CA LYS A 59 -20.71 -10.34 24.01
C LYS A 59 -19.81 -10.31 25.24
N ALA A 60 -18.61 -10.88 25.18
CA ALA A 60 -17.73 -11.00 26.33
C ALA A 60 -17.25 -9.67 26.91
N GLY A 61 -17.44 -8.55 26.20
CA GLY A 61 -16.97 -7.25 26.63
C GLY A 61 -15.45 -7.11 26.51
N TYR A 62 -14.91 -6.03 27.08
CA TYR A 62 -13.48 -5.75 27.10
C TYR A 62 -13.10 -4.94 28.36
N LEU A 63 -11.82 -5.01 28.71
CA LEU A 63 -11.25 -4.21 29.78
C LEU A 63 -10.60 -2.96 29.18
N GLU A 64 -11.03 -1.79 29.62
CA GLU A 64 -10.43 -0.51 29.26
C GLU A 64 -10.11 0.26 30.54
N GLN A 65 -8.86 0.65 30.73
CA GLN A 65 -8.40 1.35 31.95
C GLN A 65 -8.75 0.62 33.24
N TRP A 66 -8.71 -0.74 33.24
CA TRP A 66 -9.10 -1.61 34.36
C TRP A 66 -10.61 -1.62 34.67
N GLU A 67 -11.44 -0.99 33.83
CA GLU A 67 -12.89 -1.08 33.93
C GLU A 67 -13.44 -2.07 32.89
N TYR A 68 -14.34 -2.93 33.30
CA TYR A 68 -15.03 -3.87 32.44
C TYR A 68 -16.17 -3.15 31.72
N LYS A 69 -16.15 -3.23 30.39
CA LYS A 69 -17.22 -2.69 29.53
C LYS A 69 -17.92 -3.82 28.77
N ASN A 70 -19.24 -3.85 28.88
CA ASN A 70 -20.05 -4.78 28.10
C ASN A 70 -20.09 -4.38 26.62
N SER A 71 -19.99 -5.36 25.73
CA SER A 71 -20.14 -5.17 24.28
C SER A 71 -21.49 -5.72 23.82
N TYR A 72 -22.49 -4.85 23.71
CA TYR A 72 -23.81 -5.22 23.16
C TYR A 72 -23.84 -5.12 21.63
N ILE A 73 -23.04 -4.22 21.07
CA ILE A 73 -22.87 -3.93 19.65
C ILE A 73 -21.37 -3.74 19.42
N GLY A 74 -20.90 -4.00 18.22
CA GLY A 74 -19.52 -3.77 17.85
C GLY A 74 -18.54 -4.87 18.24
N THR A 75 -17.29 -4.62 17.94
CA THR A 75 -16.15 -5.47 18.31
C THR A 75 -15.06 -4.59 18.94
N PRO A 76 -14.42 -5.05 20.04
CA PRO A 76 -13.44 -4.22 20.72
C PRO A 76 -12.27 -3.89 19.78
N GLN A 77 -11.87 -2.62 19.76
CA GLN A 77 -10.68 -2.19 19.05
C GLN A 77 -9.44 -2.81 19.70
N GLY A 78 -8.61 -3.48 18.88
CA GLY A 78 -7.46 -4.24 19.38
C GLY A 78 -7.72 -5.71 19.72
N GLY A 79 -8.96 -6.19 19.60
CA GLY A 79 -9.29 -7.61 19.72
C GLY A 79 -8.64 -8.42 18.57
N ILE A 80 -8.06 -9.58 18.90
CA ILE A 80 -7.33 -10.43 17.92
C ILE A 80 -8.23 -10.87 16.75
N ILE A 81 -9.50 -11.16 17.02
CA ILE A 81 -10.48 -11.63 16.02
C ILE A 81 -11.18 -10.47 15.29
N SER A 82 -11.21 -9.27 15.87
CA SER A 82 -11.96 -8.13 15.35
C SER A 82 -11.62 -7.78 13.90
N PRO A 83 -10.35 -7.73 13.45
CA PRO A 83 -10.03 -7.42 12.05
C PRO A 83 -10.54 -8.47 11.06
N ILE A 84 -10.61 -9.74 11.46
CA ILE A 84 -11.13 -10.83 10.61
C ILE A 84 -12.63 -10.68 10.47
N LEU A 85 -13.33 -10.52 11.59
CA LEU A 85 -14.79 -10.36 11.60
C LEU A 85 -15.22 -9.08 10.85
N ALA A 86 -14.49 -7.99 11.01
CA ALA A 86 -14.66 -6.74 10.28
C ALA A 86 -14.57 -6.95 8.75
N ASN A 87 -13.58 -7.70 8.29
CA ASN A 87 -13.43 -7.99 6.86
C ASN A 87 -14.54 -8.93 6.33
N VAL A 88 -14.97 -9.91 7.14
CA VAL A 88 -16.12 -10.77 6.80
C VAL A 88 -17.40 -9.94 6.67
N TYR A 89 -17.61 -9.00 7.58
CA TYR A 89 -18.77 -8.11 7.56
C TYR A 89 -18.81 -7.24 6.31
N LEU A 90 -17.69 -6.61 5.97
CA LEU A 90 -17.56 -5.71 4.82
C LEU A 90 -17.38 -6.44 3.47
N ASP A 91 -17.22 -7.76 3.45
CA ASP A 91 -17.25 -8.54 2.21
C ASP A 91 -18.60 -8.36 1.47
N LYS A 92 -19.70 -8.10 2.20
CA LYS A 92 -21.00 -7.77 1.61
C LYS A 92 -20.96 -6.46 0.84
N LEU A 93 -20.28 -5.44 1.38
CA LEU A 93 -20.05 -4.18 0.68
C LEU A 93 -19.17 -4.40 -0.55
N ASP A 94 -18.10 -5.19 -0.43
CA ASP A 94 -17.23 -5.50 -1.57
C ASP A 94 -18.01 -6.17 -2.70
N LYS A 95 -18.87 -7.14 -2.39
CA LYS A 95 -19.74 -7.82 -3.36
C LYS A 95 -20.80 -6.91 -3.97
N PHE A 96 -21.36 -6.00 -3.18
CA PHE A 96 -22.27 -4.96 -3.68
C PHE A 96 -21.55 -4.07 -4.68
N MET A 97 -20.36 -3.57 -4.33
CA MET A 97 -19.58 -2.69 -5.18
C MET A 97 -19.12 -3.37 -6.47
N LEU A 98 -18.76 -4.65 -6.44
CA LEU A 98 -18.41 -5.40 -7.66
C LEU A 98 -19.57 -5.42 -8.65
N ARG A 99 -20.78 -5.77 -8.19
CA ARG A 99 -22.00 -5.76 -9.03
C ARG A 99 -22.33 -4.35 -9.51
N TYR A 100 -22.21 -3.35 -8.62
CA TYR A 100 -22.46 -1.96 -8.96
C TYR A 100 -21.52 -1.48 -10.08
N ILE A 101 -20.24 -1.83 -10.01
CA ILE A 101 -19.22 -1.50 -11.03
C ILE A 101 -19.56 -2.15 -12.37
N GLU A 102 -20.04 -3.39 -12.39
CA GLU A 102 -20.44 -4.08 -13.63
C GLU A 102 -21.57 -3.34 -14.34
N THR A 103 -22.58 -2.89 -13.59
CA THR A 103 -23.73 -2.13 -14.15
C THR A 103 -23.36 -0.69 -14.52
N PHE A 104 -22.44 -0.07 -13.79
CA PHE A 104 -22.00 1.31 -14.01
C PHE A 104 -21.11 1.44 -15.25
N ASN A 105 -20.25 0.47 -15.50
CA ASN A 105 -19.27 0.53 -16.60
C ASN A 105 -19.95 0.50 -17.96
N LYS A 106 -19.67 1.53 -18.79
CA LYS A 106 -20.26 1.70 -20.11
C LYS A 106 -19.19 1.93 -21.18
N GLY A 107 -19.39 1.44 -22.40
CA GLY A 107 -18.52 1.65 -23.56
C GLY A 107 -17.20 0.84 -23.52
N LYS A 108 -16.54 0.68 -24.65
CA LYS A 108 -15.24 -0.01 -24.79
C LYS A 108 -14.05 0.94 -24.69
N ALA A 109 -14.15 2.12 -25.28
CA ALA A 109 -13.09 3.13 -25.30
C ALA A 109 -13.70 4.53 -25.38
N ARG A 110 -12.98 5.53 -24.86
CA ARG A 110 -13.38 6.94 -24.99
C ARG A 110 -13.34 7.39 -26.44
N GLN A 111 -14.24 8.27 -26.82
CA GLN A 111 -14.24 8.92 -28.13
C GLN A 111 -12.95 9.74 -28.30
N ARG A 112 -12.39 9.68 -29.50
CA ARG A 112 -11.24 10.50 -29.86
C ARG A 112 -11.65 11.96 -29.99
N ASN A 113 -10.83 12.86 -29.46
CA ASN A 113 -11.00 14.29 -29.66
C ASN A 113 -11.01 14.63 -31.17
N PRO A 114 -12.07 15.30 -31.71
CA PRO A 114 -12.16 15.64 -33.09
C PRO A 114 -10.99 16.50 -33.59
N GLU A 115 -10.53 17.45 -32.80
CA GLU A 115 -9.39 18.29 -33.15
C GLU A 115 -8.10 17.47 -33.23
N TYR A 116 -7.83 16.61 -32.25
CA TYR A 116 -6.70 15.70 -32.32
C TYR A 116 -6.74 14.83 -33.56
N LYS A 117 -7.93 14.30 -33.92
CA LYS A 117 -8.12 13.48 -35.15
C LYS A 117 -7.84 14.27 -36.40
N ARG A 118 -8.24 15.56 -36.49
CA ARG A 118 -7.96 16.44 -37.60
C ARG A 118 -6.46 16.66 -37.80
N VAL A 119 -5.74 17.01 -36.71
CA VAL A 119 -4.29 17.24 -36.75
C VAL A 119 -3.54 15.95 -37.07
N ALA A 120 -3.93 14.82 -36.46
CA ALA A 120 -3.37 13.51 -36.80
C ALA A 120 -3.52 13.15 -38.28
N SER A 121 -4.71 13.34 -38.83
CA SER A 121 -4.97 13.09 -40.25
C SER A 121 -4.12 13.98 -41.17
N ARG A 122 -3.95 15.28 -40.80
CA ARG A 122 -3.05 16.19 -41.56
C ARG A 122 -1.61 15.69 -41.50
N LYS A 123 -1.13 15.29 -40.33
CA LYS A 123 0.22 14.73 -40.18
C LYS A 123 0.41 13.47 -41.01
N ASP A 124 -0.54 12.52 -40.96
CA ASP A 124 -0.45 11.27 -41.71
C ASP A 124 -0.44 11.50 -43.23
N LYS A 125 -1.20 12.49 -43.74
CA LYS A 125 -1.13 12.91 -45.16
C LYS A 125 0.26 13.45 -45.51
N ARG A 126 0.91 14.26 -44.64
CA ARG A 126 2.27 14.75 -44.84
C ARG A 126 3.32 13.64 -44.79
N VAL A 127 3.17 12.68 -43.90
CA VAL A 127 4.04 11.49 -43.82
C VAL A 127 3.95 10.65 -45.08
N LYS A 128 2.73 10.45 -45.62
CA LYS A 128 2.55 9.76 -46.92
C LYS A 128 3.21 10.52 -48.07
N LYS A 129 3.07 11.86 -48.13
CA LYS A 129 3.74 12.69 -49.15
C LYS A 129 5.26 12.59 -49.04
N LEU A 130 5.81 12.65 -47.81
CA LEU A 130 7.25 12.52 -47.54
C LEU A 130 7.84 11.20 -48.08
N LYS A 131 7.08 10.11 -48.00
CA LYS A 131 7.53 8.80 -48.50
C LYS A 131 7.65 8.75 -50.03
N ASN A 132 6.82 9.53 -50.74
CA ASN A 132 6.75 9.49 -52.18
C ASN A 132 7.51 10.66 -52.88
N GLU A 133 8.02 11.60 -52.06
CA GLU A 133 8.78 12.77 -52.60
C GLU A 133 10.22 12.36 -52.91
N GLN A 134 10.77 12.88 -54.01
CA GLN A 134 12.17 12.62 -54.37
C GLN A 134 13.08 13.83 -54.14
N ASP A 135 12.50 15.05 -54.20
CA ASP A 135 13.23 16.30 -54.01
C ASP A 135 13.60 16.51 -52.54
N GLU A 136 14.90 16.64 -52.25
CA GLU A 136 15.40 16.77 -50.87
C GLU A 136 15.00 18.10 -50.21
N GLN A 137 14.85 19.19 -50.96
CA GLN A 137 14.37 20.46 -50.41
C GLN A 137 12.91 20.35 -49.96
N LYS A 138 12.06 19.74 -50.77
CA LYS A 138 10.65 19.46 -50.40
C LYS A 138 10.53 18.47 -49.26
N LYS A 139 11.40 17.47 -49.17
CA LYS A 139 11.47 16.57 -48.02
C LYS A 139 11.77 17.31 -46.72
N ASN A 140 12.70 18.27 -46.74
CA ASN A 140 13.04 19.05 -45.54
C ASN A 140 11.86 19.92 -45.09
N ILE A 141 11.14 20.54 -46.00
CA ILE A 141 9.91 21.30 -45.70
C ILE A 141 8.86 20.38 -45.07
N LEU A 142 8.61 19.20 -45.65
CA LEU A 142 7.66 18.24 -45.13
C LEU A 142 8.05 17.71 -43.73
N ARG A 143 9.35 17.51 -43.46
CA ARG A 143 9.86 17.13 -42.14
C ARG A 143 9.55 18.21 -41.09
N LEU A 144 9.73 19.48 -41.44
CA LEU A 144 9.40 20.60 -40.54
C LEU A 144 7.89 20.71 -40.30
N GLU A 145 7.06 20.55 -41.31
CA GLU A 145 5.60 20.52 -41.16
C GLU A 145 5.14 19.35 -40.29
N ILE A 146 5.69 18.16 -40.48
CA ILE A 146 5.39 16.98 -39.66
C ILE A 146 5.78 17.22 -38.19
N ALA A 147 6.93 17.84 -37.97
CA ALA A 147 7.39 18.17 -36.62
C ALA A 147 6.48 19.21 -35.92
N SER A 148 6.01 20.21 -36.68
CA SER A 148 5.06 21.23 -36.21
C SER A 148 3.71 20.59 -35.84
N LEU A 149 3.13 19.79 -36.71
CA LEU A 149 1.88 19.07 -36.48
C LEU A 149 2.00 18.08 -35.29
N HIS A 150 3.17 17.48 -35.13
CA HIS A 150 3.43 16.60 -33.99
C HIS A 150 3.43 17.37 -32.64
N ARG A 151 4.01 18.59 -32.61
CA ARG A 151 3.94 19.46 -31.43
C ARG A 151 2.51 19.90 -31.12
N GLU A 152 1.74 20.27 -32.15
CA GLU A 152 0.32 20.62 -32.02
C GLU A 152 -0.48 19.44 -31.42
N MET A 153 -0.29 18.23 -31.95
CA MET A 153 -0.90 17.01 -31.37
C MET A 153 -0.55 16.78 -29.90
N GLN A 154 0.68 17.12 -29.49
CA GLN A 154 1.11 16.92 -28.10
C GLN A 154 0.42 17.88 -27.12
N GLN A 155 -0.11 19.00 -27.60
CA GLN A 155 -0.85 19.97 -26.76
C GLN A 155 -2.34 19.62 -26.65
N LEU A 156 -2.87 18.82 -27.56
CA LEU A 156 -4.28 18.42 -27.57
C LEU A 156 -4.49 17.10 -26.81
N PRO A 157 -5.57 16.97 -26.03
CA PRO A 157 -5.96 15.69 -25.46
C PRO A 157 -6.37 14.72 -26.58
N ALA A 158 -5.88 13.49 -26.55
CA ALA A 158 -6.14 12.49 -27.60
C ALA A 158 -7.59 11.98 -27.57
N THR A 159 -8.24 12.01 -26.42
CA THR A 159 -9.61 11.56 -26.20
C THR A 159 -10.41 12.66 -25.50
N LEU A 160 -11.73 12.64 -25.65
CA LEU A 160 -12.61 13.55 -24.92
C LEU A 160 -12.53 13.25 -23.42
N ASP A 161 -12.43 14.31 -22.66
CA ASP A 161 -12.33 14.22 -21.20
C ASP A 161 -13.65 13.78 -20.56
N MET A 162 -14.78 14.31 -21.09
CA MET A 162 -16.13 13.93 -20.72
C MET A 162 -16.76 13.23 -21.92
N ASP A 163 -17.07 11.95 -21.74
CA ASP A 163 -17.71 11.12 -22.74
C ASP A 163 -18.85 10.37 -22.07
N GLU A 164 -20.08 10.70 -22.42
CA GLU A 164 -21.30 10.11 -21.82
C GLU A 164 -21.45 8.62 -22.12
N ASP A 165 -20.80 8.16 -23.22
CA ASP A 165 -20.80 6.78 -23.64
C ASP A 165 -19.65 5.97 -23.05
N PHE A 166 -18.78 6.60 -22.26
CA PHE A 166 -17.68 5.92 -21.58
C PHE A 166 -17.66 6.22 -20.10
N LYS A 167 -18.09 5.27 -19.29
CA LYS A 167 -18.06 5.35 -17.84
C LYS A 167 -17.25 4.20 -17.25
N ARG A 168 -16.47 4.50 -16.23
CA ARG A 168 -15.70 3.50 -15.45
C ARG A 168 -15.71 3.87 -13.99
N MET A 169 -15.81 2.84 -13.18
CA MET A 169 -15.68 2.95 -11.73
C MET A 169 -14.67 1.93 -11.24
N LYS A 170 -13.85 2.32 -10.27
CA LYS A 170 -12.95 1.43 -9.57
C LYS A 170 -13.05 1.68 -8.08
N TYR A 171 -13.24 0.63 -7.33
CA TYR A 171 -13.36 0.61 -5.88
C TYR A 171 -12.13 -0.04 -5.24
N VAL A 172 -11.65 0.57 -4.18
CA VAL A 172 -10.56 0.03 -3.35
C VAL A 172 -10.89 0.30 -1.90
N ARG A 173 -10.80 -0.72 -1.06
CA ARG A 173 -11.07 -0.65 0.39
C ARG A 173 -9.91 -1.23 1.20
N TYR A 174 -9.65 -0.59 2.31
CA TYR A 174 -8.76 -1.08 3.36
C TYR A 174 -9.41 -0.87 4.72
N ALA A 175 -9.81 -1.94 5.38
CA ALA A 175 -10.68 -1.94 6.57
C ALA A 175 -11.99 -1.17 6.28
N ASP A 176 -12.29 -0.14 7.03
CA ASP A 176 -13.46 0.74 6.90
C ASP A 176 -13.26 1.90 5.91
N ASP A 177 -12.02 2.26 5.62
CA ASP A 177 -11.69 3.29 4.62
C ASP A 177 -11.83 2.75 3.21
N PHE A 178 -12.53 3.47 2.33
CA PHE A 178 -12.58 3.13 0.91
C PHE A 178 -12.45 4.35 0.00
N LEU A 179 -11.93 4.12 -1.20
CA LEU A 179 -11.80 5.14 -2.23
C LEU A 179 -12.36 4.61 -3.54
N ILE A 180 -13.23 5.39 -4.18
CA ILE A 180 -13.82 5.06 -5.47
C ILE A 180 -13.33 6.07 -6.49
N CYS A 181 -12.69 5.57 -7.55
CA CYS A 181 -12.28 6.36 -8.72
C CYS A 181 -13.37 6.30 -9.76
N VAL A 182 -13.88 7.45 -10.19
CA VAL A 182 -15.01 7.52 -11.14
C VAL A 182 -14.60 8.28 -12.41
N ILE A 183 -14.84 7.67 -13.56
CA ILE A 183 -14.87 8.30 -14.86
C ILE A 183 -16.35 8.46 -15.21
N GLY A 184 -16.88 9.65 -15.02
CA GLY A 184 -18.29 9.98 -15.17
C GLY A 184 -18.59 11.40 -14.71
N SER A 185 -19.85 11.74 -14.58
CA SER A 185 -20.33 13.02 -14.09
C SER A 185 -20.32 13.11 -12.56
N LYS A 186 -20.40 14.34 -12.02
CA LYS A 186 -20.59 14.54 -10.57
C LYS A 186 -21.93 13.96 -10.09
N ALA A 187 -22.95 13.99 -10.95
CA ALA A 187 -24.25 13.38 -10.65
C ALA A 187 -24.15 11.87 -10.47
N ASP A 188 -23.34 11.19 -11.28
CA ASP A 188 -23.04 9.75 -11.12
C ASP A 188 -22.41 9.46 -9.75
N CYS A 189 -21.51 10.35 -9.28
CA CYS A 189 -20.88 10.19 -7.98
C CYS A 189 -21.86 10.40 -6.81
N LEU A 190 -22.74 11.38 -6.93
CA LEU A 190 -23.78 11.64 -5.93
C LEU A 190 -24.74 10.45 -5.83
N LYS A 191 -25.17 9.92 -6.97
CA LYS A 191 -26.00 8.71 -7.00
C LYS A 191 -25.31 7.52 -6.35
N ALA A 192 -24.04 7.27 -6.73
CA ALA A 192 -23.28 6.17 -6.16
C ALA A 192 -23.08 6.32 -4.63
N LYS A 193 -22.83 7.54 -4.13
CA LYS A 193 -22.76 7.81 -2.69
C LYS A 193 -24.07 7.45 -1.98
N GLU A 194 -25.21 7.85 -2.54
CA GLU A 194 -26.52 7.57 -1.96
C GLU A 194 -26.84 6.08 -1.99
N ASP A 195 -26.62 5.40 -3.10
CA ASP A 195 -26.84 3.95 -3.23
C ASP A 195 -25.99 3.16 -2.21
N ILE A 196 -24.73 3.57 -1.96
CA ILE A 196 -23.87 2.97 -0.95
C ILE A 196 -24.42 3.25 0.46
N LYS A 197 -24.89 4.46 0.72
CA LYS A 197 -25.47 4.86 2.02
C LYS A 197 -26.68 4.00 2.35
N ILE A 198 -27.60 3.85 1.40
CA ILE A 198 -28.78 3.00 1.53
C ILE A 198 -28.38 1.54 1.80
N PHE A 199 -27.45 0.99 1.01
CA PHE A 199 -26.96 -0.38 1.19
C PHE A 199 -26.38 -0.60 2.59
N LEU A 200 -25.51 0.30 3.06
CA LEU A 200 -24.88 0.21 4.39
C LEU A 200 -25.94 0.24 5.48
N GLN A 201 -26.94 1.12 5.37
CA GLN A 201 -28.00 1.27 6.38
C GLN A 201 -28.96 0.07 6.39
N GLU A 202 -29.42 -0.38 5.24
CA GLU A 202 -30.43 -1.44 5.15
C GLU A 202 -29.85 -2.82 5.41
N GLN A 203 -28.72 -3.16 4.76
CA GLN A 203 -28.15 -4.49 4.76
C GLN A 203 -27.17 -4.72 5.91
N LEU A 204 -26.39 -3.70 6.26
CA LEU A 204 -25.34 -3.83 7.24
C LEU A 204 -25.59 -3.04 8.54
N LYS A 205 -26.71 -2.33 8.65
CA LYS A 205 -27.04 -1.49 9.82
C LYS A 205 -25.90 -0.54 10.21
N LEU A 206 -25.15 -0.07 9.21
CA LEU A 206 -24.02 0.86 9.36
C LEU A 206 -24.41 2.23 8.79
N GLN A 207 -23.71 3.27 9.27
CA GLN A 207 -23.92 4.63 8.79
C GLN A 207 -22.64 5.13 8.06
N LEU A 208 -22.85 5.70 6.87
CA LEU A 208 -21.81 6.43 6.19
C LEU A 208 -21.53 7.75 6.90
N SER A 209 -20.29 8.13 7.09
CA SER A 209 -19.94 9.43 7.66
C SER A 209 -20.14 10.52 6.60
N ASP A 210 -21.24 11.29 6.69
CA ASP A 210 -21.52 12.35 5.70
C ASP A 210 -20.45 13.44 5.68
N GLU A 211 -19.85 13.75 6.85
CA GLU A 211 -18.80 14.76 7.00
C GLU A 211 -17.46 14.34 6.35
N LYS A 212 -17.12 13.06 6.42
CA LYS A 212 -15.87 12.54 5.88
C LYS A 212 -16.02 11.93 4.49
N THR A 213 -17.26 11.64 4.05
CA THR A 213 -17.50 11.10 2.72
C THR A 213 -17.61 12.24 1.71
N LEU A 214 -16.48 12.53 1.08
CA LEU A 214 -16.34 13.64 0.16
C LEU A 214 -16.35 13.16 -1.29
N ILE A 215 -16.84 14.05 -2.18
CA ILE A 215 -16.71 13.88 -3.63
C ILE A 215 -15.71 14.93 -4.12
N THR A 216 -14.47 14.49 -4.38
CA THR A 216 -13.34 15.35 -4.68
C THR A 216 -13.04 15.30 -6.18
N ASN A 217 -12.79 16.45 -6.81
CA ASN A 217 -12.34 16.48 -8.19
C ASN A 217 -10.96 15.81 -8.28
N ALA A 218 -10.71 15.05 -9.34
CA ALA A 218 -9.47 14.29 -9.47
C ALA A 218 -8.20 15.16 -9.60
N HIS A 219 -8.33 16.43 -9.96
CA HIS A 219 -7.22 17.38 -9.98
C HIS A 219 -6.95 18.02 -8.61
N ASP A 220 -7.91 17.93 -7.70
CA ASP A 220 -7.71 18.22 -6.29
C ASP A 220 -7.10 16.99 -5.59
N THR A 221 -6.88 17.07 -4.29
CA THR A 221 -6.30 15.98 -3.51
C THR A 221 -7.34 15.29 -2.66
N ALA A 222 -7.61 14.02 -2.96
CA ALA A 222 -8.36 13.13 -2.08
C ALA A 222 -7.44 12.52 -1.03
N LYS A 223 -7.95 12.24 0.15
CA LYS A 223 -7.17 11.61 1.24
C LYS A 223 -7.52 10.13 1.34
N PHE A 224 -6.52 9.29 1.29
CA PHE A 224 -6.72 7.85 1.49
C PHE A 224 -5.51 7.22 2.16
N LEU A 225 -5.73 6.57 3.29
CA LEU A 225 -4.70 5.87 4.08
C LEU A 225 -3.45 6.76 4.31
N GLY A 226 -3.64 8.01 4.70
CA GLY A 226 -2.54 8.94 4.99
C GLY A 226 -1.78 9.44 3.77
N PHE A 227 -2.20 9.11 2.55
CA PHE A 227 -1.70 9.68 1.30
C PHE A 227 -2.68 10.73 0.76
N GLU A 228 -2.13 11.66 0.02
CA GLU A 228 -2.88 12.49 -0.90
C GLU A 228 -2.90 11.82 -2.27
N VAL A 229 -4.11 11.61 -2.80
CA VAL A 229 -4.35 10.95 -4.07
C VAL A 229 -4.90 11.98 -5.06
N THR A 230 -4.24 12.12 -6.19
CA THR A 230 -4.67 13.05 -7.24
C THR A 230 -4.37 12.47 -8.63
N VAL A 231 -4.96 13.07 -9.66
CA VAL A 231 -4.68 12.73 -11.05
C VAL A 231 -3.77 13.79 -11.64
N ARG A 232 -2.63 13.36 -12.15
CA ARG A 232 -1.68 14.27 -12.76
C ARG A 232 -2.20 14.79 -14.10
N SER A 233 -2.34 16.12 -14.19
CA SER A 233 -2.52 16.82 -15.44
C SER A 233 -1.22 17.57 -15.78
N THR A 234 -0.57 17.20 -16.87
CA THR A 234 0.64 17.87 -17.31
C THR A 234 0.81 17.78 -18.82
N ASN A 235 1.10 18.91 -19.44
CA ASN A 235 1.46 18.99 -20.87
C ASN A 235 2.96 18.76 -21.09
N LYS A 236 3.74 18.43 -20.05
CA LYS A 236 5.17 18.17 -20.17
C LYS A 236 5.42 16.90 -20.96
N THR A 237 6.29 17.00 -21.95
CA THR A 237 6.76 15.86 -22.72
C THR A 237 8.04 15.30 -22.13
N LYS A 238 8.21 13.99 -22.21
CA LYS A 238 9.44 13.27 -21.89
C LYS A 238 9.86 12.49 -23.13
N LYS A 239 11.16 12.41 -23.39
CA LYS A 239 11.64 11.53 -24.46
C LYS A 239 11.54 10.07 -24.01
N ASP A 240 11.01 9.18 -24.85
CA ASP A 240 11.07 7.74 -24.67
C ASP A 240 12.49 7.20 -24.96
N TYR A 241 12.67 5.89 -24.88
CA TYR A 241 13.95 5.24 -25.18
C TYR A 241 14.42 5.39 -26.65
N ARG A 242 13.50 5.80 -27.57
CA ARG A 242 13.78 6.10 -28.99
C ARG A 242 14.03 7.59 -29.21
N GLY A 243 14.05 8.41 -28.16
CA GLY A 243 14.18 9.87 -28.28
C GLY A 243 12.90 10.58 -28.70
N ILE A 244 11.78 9.87 -28.85
CA ILE A 244 10.49 10.44 -29.27
C ILE A 244 9.83 11.13 -28.08
N PRO A 245 9.40 12.41 -28.24
CA PRO A 245 8.67 13.08 -27.15
C PRO A 245 7.31 12.43 -26.95
N ILE A 246 7.07 11.95 -25.73
CA ILE A 246 5.78 11.42 -25.28
C ILE A 246 5.27 12.21 -24.09
N ARG A 247 3.95 12.30 -23.91
CA ARG A 247 3.38 12.88 -22.69
C ARG A 247 3.75 12.04 -21.49
N SER A 248 4.22 12.69 -20.45
CA SER A 248 4.69 12.03 -19.25
C SER A 248 3.56 11.94 -18.21
N LEU A 249 3.11 10.71 -17.90
CA LEU A 249 2.20 10.43 -16.76
C LEU A 249 0.89 11.24 -16.75
N ASP A 250 0.44 11.73 -17.92
CA ASP A 250 -0.83 12.45 -18.01
C ASP A 250 -2.00 11.52 -17.67
N HIS A 251 -2.98 12.05 -16.94
CA HIS A 251 -4.17 11.33 -16.44
C HIS A 251 -3.90 10.10 -15.56
N LYS A 252 -2.69 9.92 -15.05
CA LYS A 252 -2.39 8.84 -14.09
C LYS A 252 -2.65 9.28 -12.67
N VAL A 253 -3.20 8.38 -11.88
CA VAL A 253 -3.29 8.56 -10.43
C VAL A 253 -1.89 8.55 -9.83
N VAL A 254 -1.59 9.54 -9.02
CA VAL A 254 -0.35 9.67 -8.26
C VAL A 254 -0.66 9.70 -6.76
N LEU A 255 0.22 9.08 -6.00
CA LEU A 255 0.16 9.06 -4.55
C LEU A 255 1.21 10.03 -4.02
N LEU A 256 0.80 10.94 -3.19
CA LEU A 256 1.69 11.94 -2.62
C LEU A 256 1.79 11.76 -1.10
N LEU A 257 2.97 11.97 -0.58
CA LEU A 257 3.19 12.14 0.85
C LEU A 257 2.75 13.57 1.22
N PRO A 258 1.78 13.73 2.13
CA PRO A 258 1.34 15.04 2.59
C PRO A 258 2.46 15.76 3.36
N PHE A 259 2.64 17.05 3.09
CA PHE A 259 3.59 17.87 3.83
C PHE A 259 3.26 17.95 5.33
N GLU A 260 1.98 18.05 5.64
CA GLU A 260 1.47 18.06 7.02
C GLU A 260 1.77 16.77 7.79
N ALA A 261 1.80 15.64 7.12
CA ALA A 261 2.16 14.37 7.75
C ALA A 261 3.62 14.38 8.24
N MET A 262 4.54 14.95 7.46
CA MET A 262 5.94 15.13 7.87
C MET A 262 6.05 16.14 9.02
N ARG A 263 5.35 17.27 8.91
CA ARG A 263 5.32 18.32 9.92
C ARG A 263 4.83 17.76 11.26
N LYS A 264 3.69 17.08 11.25
CA LYS A 264 3.13 16.44 12.44
C LYS A 264 4.11 15.44 13.07
N LYS A 265 4.72 14.56 12.26
CA LYS A 265 5.67 13.56 12.77
C LYS A 265 6.91 14.18 13.40
N LEU A 266 7.46 15.25 12.83
CA LEU A 266 8.60 15.94 13.42
C LEU A 266 8.26 16.61 14.77
N LEU A 267 7.04 17.13 14.90
CA LEU A 267 6.52 17.68 16.16
C LEU A 267 6.28 16.55 17.19
N ASP A 268 5.60 15.47 16.78
CA ASP A 268 5.33 14.30 17.63
C ASP A 268 6.63 13.67 18.17
N TYR A 269 7.69 13.68 17.36
CA TYR A 269 9.02 13.20 17.78
C TYR A 269 9.80 14.20 18.61
N ASN A 270 9.28 15.41 18.82
CA ASN A 270 10.01 16.53 19.45
C ASN A 270 11.38 16.80 18.77
N ALA A 271 11.43 16.60 17.44
CA ALA A 271 12.64 16.82 16.66
C ALA A 271 12.76 18.25 16.12
N MET A 272 11.65 18.99 16.12
CA MET A 272 11.61 20.38 15.69
C MET A 272 10.64 21.22 16.51
N ARG A 273 10.79 22.53 16.40
CA ARG A 273 9.80 23.53 16.75
C ARG A 273 9.53 24.45 15.57
N ILE A 274 8.37 25.06 15.56
CA ILE A 274 7.98 26.04 14.55
C ILE A 274 8.25 27.43 15.11
N ILE A 275 8.98 28.23 14.37
CA ILE A 275 9.24 29.64 14.67
C ILE A 275 8.79 30.49 13.50
N VAL A 276 8.38 31.72 13.77
CA VAL A 276 8.02 32.67 12.72
C VAL A 276 9.19 33.65 12.55
N ARG A 277 9.76 33.70 11.33
CA ARG A 277 10.78 34.68 10.94
C ARG A 277 10.31 35.44 9.71
N ASN A 278 10.29 36.75 9.79
CA ASN A 278 9.82 37.62 8.70
C ASN A 278 8.42 37.23 8.16
N GLY A 279 7.49 36.91 9.07
CA GLY A 279 6.14 36.50 8.72
C GLY A 279 6.00 35.09 8.09
N LYS A 280 7.08 34.34 8.00
CA LYS A 280 7.08 32.97 7.44
C LYS A 280 7.38 31.94 8.52
N GLU A 281 6.68 30.80 8.44
CA GLU A 281 6.95 29.63 9.26
C GLU A 281 8.30 29.01 8.88
N VAL A 282 9.18 28.82 9.86
CA VAL A 282 10.48 28.18 9.71
C VAL A 282 10.57 27.00 10.67
N TRP A 283 11.01 25.88 10.17
CA TRP A 283 11.25 24.68 10.95
C TRP A 283 12.65 24.74 11.58
N GLU A 284 12.70 24.78 12.89
CA GLU A 284 13.93 24.76 13.64
C GLU A 284 14.08 23.42 14.36
N SER A 285 15.15 22.68 14.05
CA SER A 285 15.46 21.43 14.74
C SER A 285 15.75 21.64 16.23
N THR A 286 15.31 20.73 17.08
CA THR A 286 15.52 20.77 18.54
C THR A 286 16.26 19.53 19.03
N SER A 287 16.99 19.65 20.15
CA SER A 287 17.50 18.48 20.87
C SER A 287 16.36 17.74 21.57
N ARG A 288 16.55 16.46 21.82
CA ARG A 288 15.62 15.60 22.58
C ARG A 288 16.17 15.30 23.97
N PRO A 289 15.84 16.11 24.98
CA PRO A 289 16.46 15.99 26.31
C PRO A 289 16.24 14.64 26.98
N TYR A 290 15.09 14.00 26.75
CA TYR A 290 14.75 12.70 27.32
C TYR A 290 15.65 11.55 26.85
N LEU A 291 16.40 11.74 25.74
CA LEU A 291 17.36 10.74 25.25
C LEU A 291 18.77 10.90 25.80
N ARG A 292 19.07 11.97 26.55
CA ARG A 292 20.44 12.24 27.02
C ARG A 292 21.02 11.14 27.89
N SER A 293 20.19 10.48 28.71
CA SER A 293 20.61 9.40 29.61
C SER A 293 20.76 8.05 28.93
N ASN A 294 20.34 7.94 27.67
CA ASN A 294 20.45 6.70 26.92
C ASN A 294 21.86 6.53 26.32
N ASP A 295 22.22 5.28 26.02
CA ASP A 295 23.45 4.98 25.29
C ASP A 295 23.45 5.59 23.88
N ASP A 296 24.64 5.86 23.33
CA ASP A 296 24.80 6.42 21.99
C ASP A 296 24.12 5.54 20.91
N LEU A 297 24.26 4.22 21.07
CA LEU A 297 23.60 3.25 20.19
C LEU A 297 22.09 3.34 20.25
N GLU A 298 21.51 3.46 21.43
CA GLU A 298 20.05 3.58 21.62
C GLU A 298 19.53 4.88 21.01
N ILE A 299 20.23 5.99 21.23
CA ILE A 299 19.88 7.28 20.62
C ILE A 299 19.86 7.14 19.10
N LEU A 300 20.94 6.62 18.53
CA LEU A 300 21.07 6.46 17.07
C LEU A 300 19.99 5.51 16.50
N ASN A 301 19.73 4.40 17.19
CA ASN A 301 18.72 3.44 16.79
C ASN A 301 17.30 4.05 16.84
N ARG A 302 17.00 4.91 17.78
CA ARG A 302 15.73 5.62 17.87
C ARG A 302 15.52 6.51 16.65
N TYR A 303 16.49 7.33 16.28
CA TYR A 303 16.43 8.15 15.07
C TYR A 303 16.31 7.29 13.80
N ASN A 304 17.10 6.24 13.70
CA ASN A 304 17.04 5.31 12.56
C ASN A 304 15.67 4.63 12.42
N SER A 305 15.08 4.19 13.53
CA SER A 305 13.74 3.59 13.53
C SER A 305 12.68 4.54 13.01
N GLU A 306 12.71 5.79 13.46
CA GLU A 306 11.72 6.80 13.09
C GLU A 306 11.89 7.24 11.62
N ILE A 307 13.13 7.42 11.15
CA ILE A 307 13.42 7.74 9.73
C ILE A 307 13.00 6.59 8.83
N ARG A 308 13.36 5.35 9.17
CA ARG A 308 12.98 4.17 8.38
C ARG A 308 11.48 3.93 8.41
N GLY A 309 10.84 4.16 9.56
CA GLY A 309 9.39 3.98 9.73
C GLY A 309 8.60 4.83 8.75
N ILE A 310 8.88 6.13 8.68
CA ILE A 310 8.19 7.02 7.73
C ILE A 310 8.55 6.69 6.28
N TYR A 311 9.81 6.38 5.98
CA TYR A 311 10.20 5.99 4.64
C TYR A 311 9.53 4.68 4.20
N ASN A 312 9.54 3.65 5.03
CA ASN A 312 8.90 2.37 4.71
C ASN A 312 7.39 2.52 4.45
N TYR A 313 6.73 3.44 5.15
CA TYR A 313 5.31 3.71 4.92
C TYR A 313 5.09 4.40 3.57
N TYR A 314 5.87 5.45 3.28
CA TYR A 314 5.69 6.31 2.12
C TYR A 314 6.61 5.99 0.92
N CYS A 315 7.37 4.90 0.94
CA CYS A 315 8.31 4.56 -0.14
C CYS A 315 7.66 4.43 -1.53
N ILE A 316 6.36 4.15 -1.58
CA ILE A 316 5.58 4.08 -2.83
C ILE A 316 5.11 5.45 -3.35
N ALA A 317 5.23 6.51 -2.55
CA ALA A 317 4.79 7.85 -2.95
C ALA A 317 5.61 8.39 -4.13
N ASN A 318 4.94 9.13 -5.02
CA ASN A 318 5.59 9.70 -6.20
C ASN A 318 6.56 10.85 -5.85
N ASN A 319 6.31 11.51 -4.71
CA ASN A 319 7.12 12.61 -4.17
C ASN A 319 7.95 12.22 -2.96
N VAL A 320 8.27 10.93 -2.79
CA VAL A 320 9.00 10.43 -1.60
C VAL A 320 10.33 11.15 -1.33
N ASN A 321 10.92 11.76 -2.35
CA ASN A 321 12.13 12.56 -2.25
C ASN A 321 12.00 13.77 -1.30
N ILE A 322 10.78 14.25 -1.00
CA ILE A 322 10.56 15.32 -0.01
C ILE A 322 10.99 14.90 1.41
N LEU A 323 11.11 13.59 1.67
CA LEU A 323 11.67 13.08 2.92
C LEU A 323 13.13 13.50 3.16
N ASN A 324 13.85 14.01 2.15
CA ASN A 324 15.15 14.61 2.36
C ASN A 324 15.10 15.81 3.33
N SER A 325 14.04 16.63 3.26
CA SER A 325 13.82 17.74 4.20
C SER A 325 13.54 17.23 5.61
N PHE A 326 12.68 16.21 5.74
CA PHE A 326 12.43 15.53 7.01
C PHE A 326 13.73 14.97 7.62
N TYR A 327 14.53 14.28 6.81
CA TYR A 327 15.81 13.72 7.22
C TYR A 327 16.79 14.81 7.66
N GLY A 328 16.84 15.94 6.97
CA GLY A 328 17.67 17.09 7.36
C GLY A 328 17.38 17.54 8.78
N VAL A 329 16.10 17.73 9.12
CA VAL A 329 15.67 18.12 10.46
C VAL A 329 16.00 17.03 11.49
N MET A 330 15.72 15.76 11.20
CA MET A 330 16.01 14.62 12.10
C MET A 330 17.51 14.49 12.38
N LYS A 331 18.34 14.61 11.35
CA LYS A 331 19.80 14.56 11.45
C LYS A 331 20.35 15.69 12.32
N GLU A 332 19.87 16.90 12.10
CA GLU A 332 20.29 18.07 12.90
C GLU A 332 19.82 17.96 14.35
N SER A 333 18.57 17.51 14.57
CA SER A 333 18.03 17.20 15.90
C SER A 333 18.90 16.18 16.64
N MET A 334 19.33 15.12 15.94
CA MET A 334 20.24 14.13 16.50
C MET A 334 21.58 14.76 16.92
N TYR A 335 22.19 15.59 16.08
CA TYR A 335 23.43 16.29 16.41
C TYR A 335 23.28 17.16 17.65
N LYS A 336 22.19 17.91 17.74
CA LYS A 336 21.84 18.73 18.92
C LYS A 336 21.62 17.88 20.17
N THR A 337 21.04 16.67 20.01
CA THR A 337 20.82 15.74 21.14
C THR A 337 22.16 15.21 21.66
N PHE A 338 23.07 14.78 20.80
CA PHE A 338 24.43 14.39 21.20
C PHE A 338 25.24 15.57 21.78
N SER A 339 25.12 16.75 21.15
CA SER A 339 25.74 17.97 21.67
C SER A 339 25.29 18.27 23.11
N SER A 340 23.98 18.14 23.35
CA SER A 340 23.40 18.34 24.67
C SER A 340 23.80 17.24 25.68
N LYS A 341 23.94 15.98 25.24
CA LYS A 341 24.40 14.87 26.08
C LYS A 341 25.83 15.07 26.57
N TYR A 342 26.71 15.51 25.68
CA TYR A 342 28.13 15.66 25.97
C TYR A 342 28.58 17.11 26.33
N GLU A 343 27.59 17.98 26.57
CA GLU A 343 27.83 19.40 26.89
C GLU A 343 28.88 20.04 25.95
N SER A 344 28.71 19.77 24.67
CA SER A 344 29.69 20.12 23.64
C SER A 344 29.01 20.84 22.47
N THR A 345 29.78 21.39 21.54
CA THR A 345 29.23 22.01 20.35
C THR A 345 28.90 20.96 19.28
N VAL A 346 27.87 21.24 18.46
CA VAL A 346 27.47 20.38 17.33
C VAL A 346 28.67 20.10 16.42
N ARG A 347 29.54 21.08 16.18
CA ARG A 347 30.74 20.92 15.35
C ARG A 347 31.69 19.85 15.91
N LYS A 348 31.96 19.87 17.24
CA LYS A 348 32.80 18.85 17.89
C LYS A 348 32.15 17.44 17.80
N ILE A 349 30.84 17.34 17.95
CA ILE A 349 30.11 16.08 17.80
C ILE A 349 30.23 15.55 16.37
N VAL A 350 30.01 16.39 15.37
CA VAL A 350 30.15 16.01 13.97
C VAL A 350 31.58 15.52 13.67
N ASN A 351 32.59 16.24 14.12
CA ASN A 351 33.97 15.82 13.91
C ASN A 351 34.32 14.50 14.60
N LYS A 352 33.74 14.22 15.79
CA LYS A 352 33.98 12.99 16.53
C LYS A 352 33.29 11.76 15.91
N TYR A 353 32.03 11.90 15.48
CA TYR A 353 31.19 10.76 15.09
C TYR A 353 31.03 10.60 13.57
N CYS A 354 31.29 11.63 12.75
CA CYS A 354 31.13 11.51 11.31
C CYS A 354 32.40 10.98 10.65
N LYS A 355 32.29 9.86 9.97
CA LYS A 355 33.27 9.31 9.04
C LYS A 355 32.67 9.40 7.64
N ASP A 356 33.38 9.93 6.68
CA ASP A 356 32.94 10.10 5.29
C ASP A 356 31.53 10.74 5.17
N LYS A 357 31.26 11.75 5.99
CA LYS A 357 29.98 12.47 6.12
C LYS A 357 28.82 11.61 6.68
N ILE A 358 29.09 10.39 7.14
CA ILE A 358 28.11 9.49 7.73
C ILE A 358 28.34 9.43 9.24
N PHE A 359 27.29 9.73 10.02
CA PHE A 359 27.35 9.65 11.48
C PHE A 359 27.39 8.19 11.92
N THR A 360 28.41 7.81 12.67
CA THR A 360 28.73 6.42 13.04
C THR A 360 28.99 6.32 14.54
N VAL A 361 28.33 5.39 15.19
CA VAL A 361 28.54 5.01 16.60
C VAL A 361 29.22 3.65 16.66
N ARG A 362 30.30 3.54 17.43
CA ARG A 362 30.95 2.28 17.76
C ARG A 362 30.40 1.72 19.06
N TYR A 363 30.15 0.44 19.11
CA TYR A 363 29.68 -0.25 20.31
C TYR A 363 30.22 -1.68 20.39
N GLN A 364 30.26 -2.24 21.58
CA GLN A 364 30.59 -3.63 21.80
C GLN A 364 29.32 -4.48 21.87
N ASN A 365 29.30 -5.61 21.20
CA ASN A 365 28.25 -6.61 21.33
C ASN A 365 28.43 -7.45 22.63
N LYS A 366 27.49 -8.32 22.92
CA LYS A 366 27.55 -9.20 24.10
C LYS A 366 28.75 -10.16 24.11
N LYS A 367 29.46 -10.33 22.98
CA LYS A 367 30.67 -11.16 22.84
C LYS A 367 31.95 -10.36 22.97
N GLY A 368 31.87 -9.04 23.22
CA GLY A 368 33.02 -8.15 23.31
C GLY A 368 33.57 -7.64 21.96
N GLU A 369 32.93 -7.98 20.84
CA GLU A 369 33.35 -7.55 19.52
C GLU A 369 32.91 -6.10 19.24
N TRP A 370 33.82 -5.28 18.67
CA TRP A 370 33.52 -3.92 18.26
C TRP A 370 32.73 -3.90 16.93
N LEU A 371 31.57 -3.29 16.97
CA LEU A 371 30.68 -3.10 15.82
C LEU A 371 30.42 -1.61 15.59
N GLU A 372 30.05 -1.27 14.35
CA GLU A 372 29.67 0.09 13.97
C GLU A 372 28.21 0.14 13.52
N ARG A 373 27.54 1.20 13.93
CA ARG A 373 26.16 1.51 13.50
C ARG A 373 26.14 2.90 12.91
N THR A 374 25.56 3.03 11.72
CA THR A 374 25.48 4.30 11.00
C THR A 374 24.09 4.90 11.06
N LEU A 375 23.97 6.23 11.00
CA LEU A 375 22.72 6.88 10.68
C LEU A 375 22.27 6.45 9.28
N TYR A 376 20.96 6.32 9.11
CA TYR A 376 20.37 5.99 7.80
C TYR A 376 20.88 6.94 6.71
N HIS A 377 21.40 6.40 5.63
CA HIS A 377 21.98 7.14 4.50
C HIS A 377 21.63 6.54 3.14
N GLY A 378 20.64 5.62 3.09
CA GLY A 378 20.21 4.94 1.86
C GLY A 378 19.46 5.83 0.86
N GLY A 379 19.17 7.10 1.24
CA GLY A 379 18.39 8.03 0.43
C GLY A 379 16.89 7.68 0.41
N PHE A 380 16.10 8.54 -0.25
CA PHE A 380 14.64 8.40 -0.33
C PHE A 380 14.21 8.33 -1.79
N ARG A 381 14.28 7.13 -2.34
CA ARG A 381 13.85 6.84 -3.71
C ARG A 381 12.52 6.09 -3.68
N GLN A 382 11.71 6.36 -4.70
CA GLN A 382 10.48 5.62 -4.87
C GLN A 382 10.78 4.13 -5.11
N ASP A 383 10.22 3.28 -4.25
CA ASP A 383 10.34 1.84 -4.37
C ASP A 383 9.28 1.34 -5.38
N LYS A 384 9.74 0.99 -6.58
CA LYS A 384 8.89 0.48 -7.65
C LYS A 384 8.48 -0.98 -7.43
N GLU A 385 9.30 -1.75 -6.73
CA GLU A 385 9.04 -3.16 -6.45
C GLU A 385 8.00 -3.32 -5.34
N ALA A 386 7.94 -2.37 -4.40
CA ALA A 386 6.87 -2.32 -3.41
C ALA A 386 5.46 -2.16 -4.03
N ARG A 387 5.39 -1.88 -5.33
CA ARG A 387 4.18 -1.81 -6.14
C ARG A 387 3.85 -3.12 -6.85
N ILE A 388 4.54 -4.21 -6.55
CA ILE A 388 4.25 -5.50 -7.17
C ILE A 388 2.78 -5.79 -6.96
N ASP A 389 2.11 -5.86 -8.07
CA ASP A 389 0.67 -6.02 -8.15
C ASP A 389 0.30 -7.49 -8.00
N ASN A 390 0.46 -7.95 -6.79
CA ASN A 390 -0.14 -9.20 -6.34
C ASN A 390 -1.56 -8.96 -5.77
N ALA A 391 -2.18 -7.80 -6.10
CA ALA A 391 -3.52 -7.48 -5.63
C ALA A 391 -4.56 -8.49 -6.13
N HIS A 392 -4.29 -9.15 -7.25
CA HIS A 392 -5.11 -10.21 -7.82
C HIS A 392 -4.65 -11.62 -7.44
N ILE A 393 -3.44 -11.76 -6.94
CA ILE A 393 -3.05 -12.98 -6.26
C ILE A 393 -3.67 -12.84 -4.87
N MET A 394 -4.91 -13.32 -4.73
CA MET A 394 -5.37 -13.74 -3.41
C MET A 394 -4.17 -14.47 -2.81
N PRO A 395 -3.65 -14.07 -1.62
CA PRO A 395 -2.78 -14.99 -0.91
C PRO A 395 -3.57 -16.27 -0.94
N SER A 396 -3.06 -17.28 -1.64
CA SER A 396 -3.77 -18.54 -1.69
C SER A 396 -3.74 -19.02 -0.25
N TYR A 397 -4.80 -18.77 0.48
CA TYR A 397 -5.06 -19.44 1.76
C TYR A 397 -5.00 -20.96 1.56
N TYR A 398 -5.15 -21.42 0.33
CA TYR A 398 -4.88 -22.77 -0.14
C TYR A 398 -3.42 -23.17 -0.14
N GLY A 399 -2.47 -22.24 -0.02
CA GLY A 399 -1.04 -22.50 0.18
C GLY A 399 -0.59 -22.50 1.63
N MET A 400 -1.42 -22.12 2.57
CA MET A 400 -1.27 -22.52 3.97
C MET A 400 -1.70 -23.99 4.08
N GLU A 401 -0.80 -24.88 3.66
CA GLU A 401 -0.90 -26.28 4.06
C GLU A 401 -1.16 -26.27 5.56
N SER A 402 -2.25 -26.90 5.95
CA SER A 402 -2.62 -27.03 7.35
C SER A 402 -1.41 -27.56 8.11
N THR A 403 -0.89 -26.78 9.04
CA THR A 403 0.24 -27.19 9.89
C THR A 403 -0.19 -28.22 10.92
N SER A 404 -1.50 -28.42 11.10
CA SER A 404 -2.05 -29.40 12.02
C SER A 404 -1.83 -30.80 11.46
N LEU A 405 -1.30 -31.68 12.30
CA LEU A 405 -1.06 -33.08 12.01
C LEU A 405 -2.30 -33.78 11.48
N MET A 406 -3.44 -33.55 12.10
CA MET A 406 -4.74 -34.14 11.72
C MET A 406 -5.21 -33.68 10.35
N ALA A 407 -5.09 -32.40 10.03
CA ALA A 407 -5.54 -31.91 8.74
C ALA A 407 -4.61 -32.38 7.59
N ARG A 408 -3.32 -32.53 7.87
CA ARG A 408 -2.35 -33.09 6.90
C ARG A 408 -2.59 -34.56 6.62
N LEU A 409 -2.96 -35.35 7.64
CA LEU A 409 -3.37 -36.73 7.46
C LEU A 409 -4.74 -36.83 6.73
N LYS A 410 -5.68 -35.96 7.06
CA LYS A 410 -7.01 -35.89 6.38
C LYS A 410 -6.92 -35.42 4.93
N ALA A 411 -5.85 -34.72 4.53
CA ALA A 411 -5.63 -34.32 3.14
C ALA A 411 -5.32 -35.52 2.22
N HIS A 412 -5.04 -36.71 2.79
CA HIS A 412 -4.76 -37.95 2.08
C HIS A 412 -3.70 -37.83 0.97
N LYS A 413 -2.76 -36.87 1.11
CA LYS A 413 -1.66 -36.64 0.16
C LYS A 413 -0.30 -36.77 0.81
N CYS A 414 0.58 -37.56 0.20
CA CYS A 414 1.97 -37.61 0.58
C CYS A 414 2.64 -36.26 0.34
N GLU A 415 3.18 -35.63 1.37
CA GLU A 415 3.84 -34.30 1.26
C GLU A 415 5.16 -34.33 0.48
N TYR A 416 5.64 -35.54 0.12
CA TYR A 416 6.90 -35.76 -0.62
C TYR A 416 6.66 -36.08 -2.10
N CYS A 417 5.79 -37.04 -2.44
CA CYS A 417 5.55 -37.45 -3.81
C CYS A 417 4.13 -37.18 -4.32
N GLY A 418 3.20 -36.69 -3.45
CA GLY A 418 1.83 -36.41 -3.84
C GLY A 418 0.88 -37.62 -3.92
N ALA A 419 1.37 -38.87 -3.70
CA ALA A 419 0.53 -40.06 -3.73
C ALA A 419 -0.55 -40.05 -2.64
N GLU A 420 -1.68 -40.69 -2.92
CA GLU A 420 -2.87 -40.70 -2.04
C GLU A 420 -3.02 -42.01 -1.24
N ASP A 421 -1.97 -42.82 -1.17
CA ASP A 421 -1.94 -44.08 -0.44
C ASP A 421 -1.90 -43.88 1.08
N ASN A 422 -1.96 -45.03 1.82
CA ASN A 422 -1.87 -45.03 3.29
C ASN A 422 -0.71 -44.15 3.81
N LEU A 423 -1.05 -43.08 4.50
CA LEU A 423 -0.08 -42.11 5.00
C LEU A 423 0.47 -42.55 6.37
N LYS A 424 1.79 -42.49 6.48
CA LYS A 424 2.54 -42.64 7.74
C LYS A 424 3.20 -41.29 8.11
N MET A 425 3.39 -41.07 9.40
CA MET A 425 4.02 -39.85 9.90
C MET A 425 5.48 -40.12 10.27
N ILE A 426 6.37 -39.36 9.66
CA ILE A 426 7.78 -39.30 10.09
C ILE A 426 7.93 -38.18 11.09
N HIS A 427 8.63 -38.46 12.19
CA HIS A 427 8.95 -37.51 13.23
C HIS A 427 10.46 -37.50 13.50
N VAL A 428 11.05 -36.31 13.58
CA VAL A 428 12.44 -36.10 13.96
C VAL A 428 12.53 -35.40 15.34
N ARG A 429 13.45 -35.90 16.17
CA ARG A 429 13.63 -35.32 17.51
C ARG A 429 14.12 -33.87 17.47
N LYS A 430 15.12 -33.58 16.64
CA LYS A 430 15.72 -32.22 16.54
C LYS A 430 15.95 -31.86 15.09
N LEU A 431 15.43 -30.72 14.65
CA LEU A 431 15.64 -30.19 13.30
C LEU A 431 17.11 -29.88 12.99
N LYS A 432 17.87 -29.48 14.02
CA LYS A 432 19.32 -29.19 13.88
C LYS A 432 20.16 -30.38 13.50
N ASP A 433 19.66 -31.59 13.69
CA ASP A 433 20.37 -32.84 13.36
C ASP A 433 20.18 -33.23 11.88
N LEU A 434 19.24 -32.57 11.18
CA LEU A 434 19.04 -32.72 9.74
C LEU A 434 20.12 -31.96 8.98
N LYS A 435 20.85 -32.70 8.10
CA LYS A 435 21.97 -32.14 7.33
C LYS A 435 21.53 -31.50 6.00
N GLY A 436 20.27 -31.61 5.64
CA GLY A 436 19.71 -31.09 4.37
C GLY A 436 20.28 -31.83 3.13
N LYS A 437 20.77 -33.06 3.28
CA LYS A 437 21.29 -33.85 2.17
C LYS A 437 20.17 -34.40 1.29
N GLU A 438 19.13 -34.92 1.93
CA GLU A 438 17.98 -35.51 1.24
C GLU A 438 16.85 -34.43 1.01
N PRO A 439 16.09 -34.55 -0.09
CA PRO A 439 15.04 -33.60 -0.41
C PRO A 439 13.97 -33.44 0.69
N TRP A 440 13.60 -34.52 1.40
CA TRP A 440 12.66 -34.48 2.51
C TRP A 440 13.22 -33.72 3.72
N GLU A 441 14.53 -33.83 4.01
CA GLU A 441 15.20 -33.06 5.04
C GLU A 441 15.15 -31.54 4.71
N LYS A 442 15.47 -31.19 3.46
CA LYS A 442 15.35 -29.79 2.96
C LYS A 442 13.95 -29.26 3.15
N LEU A 443 12.92 -30.05 2.85
CA LEU A 443 11.52 -29.68 3.03
C LEU A 443 11.20 -29.41 4.52
N MET A 444 11.66 -30.29 5.43
CA MET A 444 11.41 -30.13 6.87
C MET A 444 12.17 -28.94 7.45
N ILE A 445 13.41 -28.70 7.02
CA ILE A 445 14.22 -27.55 7.42
C ILE A 445 13.55 -26.24 6.94
N ALA A 446 13.19 -26.17 5.65
CA ALA A 446 12.56 -25.00 5.05
C ALA A 446 11.22 -24.63 5.74
N ARG A 447 10.45 -25.66 6.12
CA ARG A 447 9.16 -25.48 6.80
C ARG A 447 9.27 -25.40 8.33
N GLN A 448 10.47 -25.56 8.88
CA GLN A 448 10.71 -25.59 10.34
C GLN A 448 9.80 -26.57 11.09
N ARG A 449 9.48 -27.71 10.47
CA ARG A 449 8.57 -28.71 11.02
C ARG A 449 9.32 -29.98 11.42
N LYS A 450 8.89 -30.59 12.51
CA LYS A 450 9.44 -31.87 13.01
C LYS A 450 8.73 -33.08 12.44
N THR A 451 7.66 -32.90 11.67
CA THR A 451 6.83 -34.01 11.14
C THR A 451 6.54 -33.80 9.67
N ILE A 452 6.49 -34.93 8.94
CA ILE A 452 6.09 -34.96 7.53
C ILE A 452 5.18 -36.18 7.31
N ALA A 453 4.05 -35.98 6.59
CA ALA A 453 3.14 -37.05 6.21
C ALA A 453 3.57 -37.65 4.87
N VAL A 454 3.85 -38.95 4.81
CA VAL A 454 4.37 -39.62 3.61
C VAL A 454 3.64 -40.95 3.37
N CYS A 455 3.53 -41.36 2.12
CA CYS A 455 3.04 -42.68 1.75
C CYS A 455 4.01 -43.78 2.20
N GLU A 456 3.55 -45.00 2.20
CA GLU A 456 4.34 -46.17 2.65
C GLU A 456 5.64 -46.34 1.87
N LYS A 457 5.63 -46.13 0.54
CA LYS A 457 6.82 -46.17 -0.31
C LYS A 457 7.87 -45.14 0.11
N CYS A 458 7.45 -43.88 0.30
CA CYS A 458 8.35 -42.83 0.74
C CYS A 458 8.82 -43.03 2.18
N TYR A 459 7.96 -43.57 3.05
CA TYR A 459 8.32 -43.93 4.41
C TYR A 459 9.46 -44.98 4.44
N ASN A 460 9.31 -46.09 3.67
CA ASN A 460 10.30 -47.13 3.57
C ASN A 460 11.61 -46.64 2.95
N ASN A 461 11.53 -45.78 1.93
CA ASN A 461 12.74 -45.17 1.34
C ASN A 461 13.51 -44.28 2.33
N ILE A 462 12.82 -43.58 3.22
CA ILE A 462 13.43 -42.71 4.21
C ILE A 462 14.02 -43.51 5.39
N HIS A 463 13.31 -44.57 5.83
CA HIS A 463 13.71 -45.39 6.97
C HIS A 463 14.48 -46.65 6.56
N GLY A 464 14.35 -47.12 5.31
CA GLY A 464 14.99 -48.36 4.80
C GLY A 464 16.46 -48.20 4.42
N LYS A 465 17.01 -46.99 4.46
CA LYS A 465 18.47 -46.75 4.29
C LYS A 465 19.16 -46.78 5.66
N LYS A 466 19.25 -47.94 6.26
CA LYS A 466 20.24 -48.25 7.27
C LYS A 466 21.27 -49.18 6.68
#